data_a645bd60b0f5e27e8db05741721225c5
#
_entry.id   a645bd60b0f5e27e8db05741721225c5
#
_cell.length_a   1.000
_cell.length_b   1.000
_cell.length_c   1.000
_cell.angle_alpha   90.00
_cell.angle_beta   90.00
_cell.angle_gamma   90.00
#
_symmetry.space_group_name_H-M   'P 1'
#
loop_
_entity.id
_entity.type
_entity.pdbx_description
1 polymer ?
#
loop_
_entity_poly.entity_id
_entity_poly.type
_entity_poly.pdbx_seq_one_letter_code
_entity_poly.pdbx_strand_id
1 'polypeptide(L)'
;DYNLASEDNVWNGRFYAHKSFQPKDTNNNYSAGASLEKNTKYWNVSSNLTHVGEGFRSDLGFIRRNDIIQSTTSIRRLFWPDKGAVNNHRLEFAPTLIWRPGLDYKKTDHEFGLNYRVTMKDFTEFGVNYSNNFIFLTQPFDPTGTEGAIELPANQGYTFNSAEFNYASNRAEIFSFSSTVGICEFFNGRQYSFGGQALLRLQPKVRLSVNINYDKIILPDPFPSADLWLISPRVGITFSKSIFWSTVFQYSNQRDNLG
;
A
#
# COMPACT_ATOMS: atom_id res chain seq x y z
N ASP A 1 -7.57 20.65 14.48
CA ASP A 1 -6.92 20.60 13.16
C ASP A 1 -6.59 22.01 12.71
N TYR A 2 -5.40 22.19 12.16
CA TYR A 2 -4.95 23.44 11.59
C TYR A 2 -4.29 23.19 10.25
N ASN A 3 -4.77 23.85 9.19
CA ASN A 3 -4.27 23.71 7.84
C ASN A 3 -3.56 25.00 7.40
N LEU A 4 -2.44 24.85 6.72
CA LEU A 4 -1.62 25.91 6.15
C LEU A 4 -1.56 25.73 4.63
N ALA A 5 -1.60 26.83 3.90
CA ALA A 5 -1.31 26.87 2.48
C ALA A 5 -0.58 28.16 2.16
N SER A 6 0.43 28.09 1.27
CA SER A 6 1.03 29.31 0.70
C SER A 6 0.08 29.94 -0.32
N GLU A 7 0.25 31.22 -0.60
CA GLU A 7 -0.59 31.96 -1.57
C GLU A 7 -0.57 31.32 -2.97
N ASP A 8 0.57 30.75 -3.37
CA ASP A 8 0.75 30.06 -4.66
C ASP A 8 0.36 28.58 -4.61
N ASN A 9 -0.16 28.07 -3.48
CA ASN A 9 -0.50 26.66 -3.23
C ASN A 9 0.66 25.66 -3.47
N VAL A 10 1.90 26.13 -3.53
CA VAL A 10 3.09 25.28 -3.65
C VAL A 10 3.35 24.52 -2.36
N TRP A 11 3.15 25.18 -1.21
CA TRP A 11 3.31 24.59 0.10
C TRP A 11 1.97 24.40 0.80
N ASN A 12 1.74 23.19 1.30
CA ASN A 12 0.58 22.84 2.10
C ASN A 12 1.05 22.14 3.37
N GLY A 13 0.41 22.44 4.50
CA GLY A 13 0.71 21.83 5.77
C GLY A 13 -0.54 21.55 6.58
N ARG A 14 -0.46 20.57 7.47
CA ARG A 14 -1.52 20.26 8.42
C ARG A 14 -0.91 19.85 9.74
N PHE A 15 -1.51 20.35 10.82
CA PHE A 15 -1.24 19.92 12.19
C PHE A 15 -2.55 19.46 12.81
N TYR A 16 -2.50 18.40 13.60
CA TYR A 16 -3.65 17.95 14.35
C TYR A 16 -3.25 17.37 15.70
N ALA A 17 -4.15 17.46 16.66
CA ALA A 17 -4.07 16.75 17.93
C ALA A 17 -5.47 16.32 18.33
N HIS A 18 -5.62 15.03 18.64
CA HIS A 18 -6.87 14.41 19.04
C HIS A 18 -6.67 13.71 20.38
N LYS A 19 -7.67 13.74 21.24
CA LYS A 19 -7.68 13.02 22.51
C LYS A 19 -8.93 12.16 22.58
N SER A 20 -8.78 10.92 22.99
CA SER A 20 -9.92 10.04 23.30
C SER A 20 -10.21 10.07 24.81
N PHE A 21 -11.50 10.07 25.14
CA PHE A 21 -11.98 10.03 26.51
C PHE A 21 -12.67 8.71 26.75
N GLN A 22 -12.26 7.99 27.80
CA GLN A 22 -12.79 6.69 28.18
C GLN A 22 -13.13 6.68 29.68
N PRO A 23 -14.09 5.84 30.14
CA PRO A 23 -14.44 5.75 31.53
C PRO A 23 -13.29 5.36 32.46
N LYS A 24 -12.31 4.60 31.95
CA LYS A 24 -11.02 4.38 32.61
C LYS A 24 -10.00 5.20 31.84
N ASP A 25 -9.49 6.26 32.48
CA ASP A 25 -8.44 7.09 31.88
C ASP A 25 -7.18 6.25 31.68
N THR A 26 -6.83 6.02 30.44
CA THR A 26 -5.59 5.36 30.07
C THR A 26 -4.54 6.41 29.77
N ASN A 27 -3.31 6.17 30.20
CA ASN A 27 -2.17 7.03 29.82
C ASN A 27 -1.98 6.99 28.30
N ASN A 28 -1.47 8.08 27.71
CA ASN A 28 -1.21 8.19 26.28
C ASN A 28 -2.46 7.99 25.39
N ASN A 29 -3.59 8.60 25.77
CA ASN A 29 -4.86 8.52 25.05
C ASN A 29 -5.01 9.62 23.97
N TYR A 30 -3.92 10.04 23.34
CA TYR A 30 -3.92 11.08 22.32
C TYR A 30 -3.24 10.61 21.03
N SER A 31 -3.60 11.26 19.93
CA SER A 31 -2.93 11.16 18.64
C SER A 31 -2.63 12.56 18.12
N ALA A 32 -1.43 12.77 17.62
CA ALA A 32 -1.00 14.05 17.06
C ALA A 32 -0.21 13.82 15.78
N GLY A 33 -0.25 14.79 14.88
CA GLY A 33 0.53 14.70 13.66
C GLY A 33 0.78 16.04 13.01
N ALA A 34 1.81 16.03 12.17
CA ALA A 34 2.21 17.15 11.34
C ALA A 34 2.52 16.65 9.94
N SER A 35 2.02 17.33 8.92
CA SER A 35 2.38 17.06 7.53
C SER A 35 2.78 18.35 6.84
N LEU A 36 3.73 18.23 5.93
CA LEU A 36 4.17 19.28 5.03
C LEU A 36 4.33 18.72 3.63
N GLU A 37 3.80 19.44 2.66
CA GLU A 37 3.85 19.05 1.26
C GLU A 37 4.28 20.23 0.40
N LYS A 38 5.18 19.97 -0.56
CA LYS A 38 5.59 20.89 -1.60
C LYS A 38 5.26 20.31 -2.96
N ASN A 39 4.42 21.01 -3.73
CA ASN A 39 4.00 20.59 -5.07
C ASN A 39 4.43 21.60 -6.12
N THR A 40 5.31 21.17 -7.02
CA THR A 40 5.72 21.96 -8.19
C THR A 40 5.66 21.09 -9.45
N LYS A 41 5.87 21.70 -10.60
CA LYS A 41 5.93 20.98 -11.89
C LYS A 41 6.98 19.87 -11.91
N TYR A 42 8.10 20.05 -11.19
CA TYR A 42 9.26 19.16 -11.26
C TYR A 42 9.51 18.38 -9.97
N TRP A 43 9.01 18.85 -8.85
CA TRP A 43 9.24 18.26 -7.54
C TRP A 43 7.95 18.16 -6.75
N ASN A 44 7.68 16.95 -6.23
CA ASN A 44 6.73 16.77 -5.17
C ASN A 44 7.50 16.22 -3.96
N VAL A 45 7.40 16.90 -2.85
CA VAL A 45 8.02 16.48 -1.59
C VAL A 45 6.93 16.49 -0.53
N SER A 46 6.73 15.39 0.14
CA SER A 46 5.81 15.30 1.27
C SER A 46 6.49 14.65 2.47
N SER A 47 6.19 15.12 3.64
CA SER A 47 6.63 14.51 4.90
C SER A 47 5.46 14.53 5.88
N ASN A 48 5.25 13.42 6.55
CA ASN A 48 4.21 13.24 7.55
C ASN A 48 4.83 12.59 8.80
N LEU A 49 4.63 13.20 9.96
CA LEU A 49 4.96 12.67 11.26
C LEU A 49 3.67 12.44 12.03
N THR A 50 3.45 11.24 12.50
CA THR A 50 2.25 10.85 13.26
C THR A 50 2.67 10.17 14.56
N HIS A 51 2.09 10.57 15.66
CA HIS A 51 2.11 9.89 16.93
C HIS A 51 0.73 9.34 17.25
N VAL A 52 0.67 8.06 17.66
CA VAL A 52 -0.55 7.41 18.16
C VAL A 52 -0.20 6.80 19.51
N GLY A 53 -0.77 7.34 20.57
CA GLY A 53 -0.54 6.86 21.93
C GLY A 53 -1.12 5.45 22.14
N GLU A 54 -0.58 4.73 23.11
CA GLU A 54 -1.00 3.36 23.45
C GLU A 54 -2.49 3.29 23.80
N GLY A 55 -2.98 4.25 24.57
CA GLY A 55 -4.37 4.33 25.04
C GLY A 55 -5.32 5.05 24.08
N PHE A 56 -4.84 5.53 22.93
CA PHE A 56 -5.71 6.23 21.99
C PHE A 56 -6.71 5.29 21.31
N ARG A 57 -7.99 5.70 21.28
CA ARG A 57 -9.09 4.95 20.69
C ARG A 57 -9.95 5.85 19.81
N SER A 58 -10.43 5.30 18.70
CA SER A 58 -11.42 5.94 17.82
C SER A 58 -12.59 4.98 17.62
N ASP A 59 -13.77 5.35 18.14
CA ASP A 59 -14.96 4.49 18.05
C ASP A 59 -15.62 4.58 16.66
N LEU A 60 -15.36 5.64 15.90
CA LEU A 60 -15.89 5.87 14.55
C LEU A 60 -14.85 5.63 13.43
N GLY A 61 -13.66 5.14 13.79
CA GLY A 61 -12.58 4.93 12.85
C GLY A 61 -11.75 3.71 13.18
N PHE A 62 -10.94 3.27 12.21
CA PHE A 62 -10.00 2.18 12.39
C PHE A 62 -8.61 2.72 12.71
N ILE A 63 -8.03 2.30 13.83
CA ILE A 63 -6.63 2.55 14.20
C ILE A 63 -5.85 1.29 13.90
N ARG A 64 -4.97 1.38 12.93
CA ARG A 64 -4.18 0.22 12.48
C ARG A 64 -3.19 -0.27 13.54
N ARG A 65 -2.55 0.66 14.25
CA ARG A 65 -1.53 0.37 15.28
C ARG A 65 -1.45 1.52 16.28
N ASN A 66 -1.47 1.19 17.56
CA ASN A 66 -1.21 2.11 18.66
C ASN A 66 0.24 2.00 19.11
N ASP A 67 0.65 2.89 20.02
CA ASP A 67 2.00 2.98 20.58
C ASP A 67 3.05 3.13 19.48
N ILE A 68 2.85 4.10 18.58
CA ILE A 68 3.78 4.37 17.48
C ILE A 68 4.09 5.85 17.31
N ILE A 69 5.31 6.11 16.84
CA ILE A 69 5.68 7.31 16.13
C ILE A 69 6.07 6.88 14.72
N GLN A 70 5.39 7.40 13.72
CA GLN A 70 5.63 7.07 12.32
C GLN A 70 6.05 8.32 11.55
N SER A 71 7.16 8.22 10.85
CA SER A 71 7.60 9.21 9.86
C SER A 71 7.50 8.61 8.47
N THR A 72 6.77 9.27 7.58
CA THR A 72 6.65 8.90 6.17
C THR A 72 7.04 10.08 5.33
N THR A 73 8.02 9.92 4.44
CA THR A 73 8.49 10.97 3.54
C THR A 73 8.45 10.44 2.11
N SER A 74 8.11 11.28 1.15
CA SER A 74 8.23 11.01 -0.28
C SER A 74 8.92 12.19 -0.95
N ILE A 75 9.97 11.90 -1.70
CA ILE A 75 10.72 12.88 -2.50
C ILE A 75 10.65 12.40 -3.93
N ARG A 76 9.88 13.11 -4.77
CA ARG A 76 9.62 12.74 -6.15
C ARG A 76 10.13 13.80 -7.10
N ARG A 77 10.94 13.39 -8.07
CA ARG A 77 11.38 14.20 -9.20
C ARG A 77 10.62 13.79 -10.46
N LEU A 78 10.02 14.77 -11.15
CA LEU A 78 9.33 14.59 -12.43
C LEU A 78 10.21 15.15 -13.56
N PHE A 79 10.23 14.43 -14.68
CA PHE A 79 10.92 14.80 -15.91
C PHE A 79 9.92 14.80 -17.05
N TRP A 80 9.99 15.83 -17.87
CA TRP A 80 9.06 16.07 -18.98
C TRP A 80 9.85 16.21 -20.30
N PRO A 81 10.12 15.09 -21.02
CA PRO A 81 10.80 15.14 -22.29
C PRO A 81 9.97 15.85 -23.35
N ASP A 82 10.58 16.76 -24.10
CA ASP A 82 9.89 17.50 -25.16
C ASP A 82 9.62 16.62 -26.40
N LYS A 83 10.45 15.59 -26.65
CA LYS A 83 10.42 14.74 -27.84
C LYS A 83 10.28 13.26 -27.48
N GLY A 84 9.88 12.46 -28.49
CA GLY A 84 9.72 11.01 -28.34
C GLY A 84 8.35 10.58 -27.85
N ALA A 85 8.24 9.30 -27.52
CA ALA A 85 6.98 8.65 -27.10
C ALA A 85 6.68 8.77 -25.60
N VAL A 86 7.66 9.18 -24.80
CA VAL A 86 7.48 9.37 -23.35
C VAL A 86 6.77 10.69 -23.08
N ASN A 87 5.72 10.66 -22.28
CA ASN A 87 5.05 11.85 -21.79
C ASN A 87 5.78 12.44 -20.58
N ASN A 88 6.00 11.63 -19.57
CA ASN A 88 6.82 11.95 -18.41
C ASN A 88 7.41 10.70 -17.79
N HIS A 89 8.45 10.89 -17.00
CA HIS A 89 8.92 9.85 -16.08
C HIS A 89 9.26 10.46 -14.73
N ARG A 90 9.20 9.66 -13.70
CA ARG A 90 9.42 10.08 -12.33
C ARG A 90 10.27 9.10 -11.55
N LEU A 91 11.13 9.65 -10.73
CA LEU A 91 11.91 8.93 -9.72
C LEU A 91 11.44 9.38 -8.35
N GLU A 92 11.20 8.44 -7.46
CA GLU A 92 10.72 8.70 -6.12
C GLU A 92 11.53 7.89 -5.10
N PHE A 93 11.96 8.55 -4.03
CA PHE A 93 12.48 7.93 -2.82
C PHE A 93 11.47 8.13 -1.69
N ALA A 94 11.02 7.03 -1.08
CA ALA A 94 9.91 7.01 -0.14
C ALA A 94 10.27 6.25 1.15
N PRO A 95 11.00 6.88 2.10
CA PRO A 95 11.28 6.28 3.39
C PRO A 95 10.07 6.32 4.32
N THR A 96 9.81 5.21 5.00
CA THR A 96 8.91 5.10 6.16
C THR A 96 9.68 4.52 7.34
N LEU A 97 9.54 5.13 8.49
CA LEU A 97 10.19 4.73 9.75
C LEU A 97 9.14 4.67 10.84
N ILE A 98 9.17 3.62 11.68
CA ILE A 98 8.26 3.48 12.81
C ILE A 98 9.05 3.16 14.06
N TRP A 99 8.76 3.90 15.12
CA TRP A 99 9.29 3.68 16.47
C TRP A 99 8.14 3.38 17.43
N ARG A 100 8.42 2.60 18.47
CA ARG A 100 7.48 2.31 19.54
C ARG A 100 7.93 2.95 20.86
N PRO A 101 7.19 3.98 21.35
CA PRO A 101 7.46 4.59 22.65
C PRO A 101 7.47 3.59 23.82
N GLY A 102 6.52 2.64 23.84
CA GLY A 102 6.45 1.59 24.87
C GLY A 102 7.60 0.57 24.85
N LEU A 103 8.47 0.62 23.84
CA LEU A 103 9.70 -0.16 23.73
C LEU A 103 10.95 0.74 23.76
N ASP A 104 10.93 1.78 24.59
CA ASP A 104 12.05 2.72 24.75
C ASP A 104 12.42 3.41 23.42
N TYR A 105 11.41 3.80 22.64
CA TYR A 105 11.56 4.40 21.31
C TYR A 105 12.36 3.53 20.32
N LYS A 106 12.37 2.22 20.51
CA LYS A 106 13.00 1.29 19.58
C LYS A 106 12.38 1.44 18.18
N LYS A 107 13.23 1.53 17.16
CA LYS A 107 12.78 1.44 15.77
C LYS A 107 12.33 0.01 15.50
N THR A 108 11.05 -0.20 15.23
CA THR A 108 10.47 -1.51 14.98
C THR A 108 10.26 -1.80 13.52
N ASP A 109 10.11 -0.75 12.70
CA ASP A 109 9.90 -0.96 11.27
C ASP A 109 10.63 0.11 10.46
N HIS A 110 11.09 -0.24 9.26
CA HIS A 110 11.40 0.71 8.21
C HIS A 110 11.08 0.12 6.83
N GLU A 111 10.79 1.02 5.90
CA GLU A 111 10.76 0.77 4.48
C GLU A 111 11.51 1.90 3.77
N PHE A 112 12.49 1.55 2.94
CA PHE A 112 13.18 2.48 2.06
C PHE A 112 12.80 2.14 0.62
N GLY A 113 11.78 2.82 0.11
CA GLY A 113 11.27 2.64 -1.25
C GLY A 113 12.01 3.48 -2.27
N LEU A 114 12.35 2.88 -3.41
CA LEU A 114 12.84 3.57 -4.61
C LEU A 114 11.93 3.16 -5.77
N ASN A 115 11.20 4.13 -6.33
CA ASN A 115 10.21 3.90 -7.36
C ASN A 115 10.58 4.68 -8.63
N TYR A 116 10.60 4.00 -9.76
CA TYR A 116 10.74 4.63 -11.06
C TYR A 116 9.54 4.30 -11.92
N ARG A 117 8.91 5.31 -12.53
CA ARG A 117 7.76 5.13 -13.40
C ARG A 117 7.89 5.97 -14.66
N VAL A 118 7.49 5.38 -15.79
CA VAL A 118 7.41 6.01 -17.10
C VAL A 118 5.97 5.99 -17.55
N THR A 119 5.44 7.15 -17.94
CA THR A 119 4.13 7.28 -18.59
C THR A 119 4.35 7.67 -20.05
N MET A 120 3.85 6.86 -20.94
CA MET A 120 3.93 7.09 -22.39
C MET A 120 2.85 8.10 -22.84
N LYS A 121 2.99 8.67 -24.05
CA LYS A 121 2.00 9.59 -24.62
C LYS A 121 0.65 8.91 -24.95
N ASP A 122 0.66 7.62 -25.17
CA ASP A 122 -0.55 6.79 -25.33
C ASP A 122 -1.17 6.34 -24.00
N PHE A 123 -0.68 6.87 -22.86
CA PHE A 123 -1.09 6.53 -21.50
C PHE A 123 -0.71 5.11 -21.03
N THR A 124 0.12 4.40 -21.77
CA THR A 124 0.77 3.16 -21.25
C THR A 124 1.76 3.52 -20.15
N GLU A 125 1.79 2.75 -19.08
CA GLU A 125 2.68 2.97 -17.95
C GLU A 125 3.56 1.75 -17.68
N PHE A 126 4.83 2.02 -17.33
CA PHE A 126 5.79 1.06 -16.82
C PHE A 126 6.33 1.55 -15.49
N GLY A 127 6.53 0.64 -14.56
CA GLY A 127 7.09 0.97 -13.25
C GLY A 127 8.03 -0.11 -12.75
N VAL A 128 9.06 0.30 -12.02
CA VAL A 128 9.92 -0.56 -11.24
C VAL A 128 9.96 0.00 -9.83
N ASN A 129 9.66 -0.83 -8.85
CA ASN A 129 9.74 -0.51 -7.44
C ASN A 129 10.77 -1.41 -6.79
N TYR A 130 11.61 -0.84 -5.97
CA TYR A 130 12.51 -1.57 -5.08
C TYR A 130 12.29 -1.08 -3.67
N SER A 131 12.28 -1.98 -2.70
CA SER A 131 12.27 -1.60 -1.29
C SER A 131 13.20 -2.47 -0.45
N ASN A 132 13.81 -1.82 0.55
CA ASN A 132 14.46 -2.48 1.67
C ASN A 132 13.57 -2.31 2.89
N ASN A 133 13.18 -3.42 3.50
CA ASN A 133 12.21 -3.47 4.57
C ASN A 133 12.86 -4.06 5.83
N PHE A 134 12.47 -3.56 6.98
CA PHE A 134 12.77 -4.14 8.28
C PHE A 134 11.50 -4.19 9.11
N ILE A 135 11.27 -5.30 9.78
CA ILE A 135 10.19 -5.47 10.75
C ILE A 135 10.73 -6.17 12.00
N PHE A 136 10.40 -5.62 13.16
CA PHE A 136 10.66 -6.25 14.44
C PHE A 136 9.35 -6.84 14.98
N LEU A 137 9.27 -8.15 15.04
CA LEU A 137 8.11 -8.87 15.56
C LEU A 137 8.07 -8.73 17.10
N THR A 138 7.04 -8.11 17.62
CA THR A 138 6.78 -7.98 19.05
C THR A 138 5.97 -9.15 19.63
N GLN A 139 5.32 -9.90 18.75
CA GLN A 139 4.52 -11.09 19.05
C GLN A 139 4.84 -12.18 18.03
N PRO A 140 4.59 -13.45 18.34
CA PRO A 140 4.68 -14.52 17.35
C PRO A 140 3.78 -14.23 16.15
N PHE A 141 4.20 -14.59 14.95
CA PHE A 141 3.50 -14.24 13.71
C PHE A 141 3.64 -15.36 12.67
N ASP A 142 2.51 -15.79 12.11
CA ASP A 142 2.49 -16.64 10.91
C ASP A 142 2.25 -15.78 9.65
N PRO A 143 3.26 -15.66 8.76
CA PRO A 143 3.13 -14.90 7.53
C PRO A 143 2.34 -15.64 6.44
N THR A 144 2.04 -16.93 6.61
CA THR A 144 1.29 -17.74 5.61
C THR A 144 -0.20 -17.77 5.88
N GLY A 145 -0.63 -17.48 7.12
CA GLY A 145 -2.02 -17.59 7.53
C GLY A 145 -2.56 -19.01 7.50
N THR A 146 -1.69 -20.02 7.65
CA THR A 146 -2.06 -21.44 7.65
C THR A 146 -2.52 -21.86 9.05
N GLU A 147 -3.69 -22.45 9.15
CA GLU A 147 -4.22 -22.91 10.46
C GLU A 147 -3.28 -23.94 11.10
N GLY A 148 -2.92 -23.71 12.37
CA GLY A 148 -2.02 -24.56 13.11
C GLY A 148 -0.53 -24.48 12.72
N ALA A 149 -0.14 -23.50 11.92
CA ALA A 149 1.23 -23.27 11.51
C ALA A 149 2.16 -22.93 12.70
N ILE A 150 3.44 -23.28 12.56
CA ILE A 150 4.47 -22.80 13.46
C ILE A 150 4.73 -21.32 13.15
N GLU A 151 4.54 -20.47 14.16
CA GLU A 151 4.72 -19.03 14.02
C GLU A 151 6.20 -18.64 14.11
N LEU A 152 6.57 -17.57 13.42
CA LEU A 152 7.86 -16.90 13.57
C LEU A 152 7.97 -16.34 15.02
N PRO A 153 9.14 -16.46 15.68
CA PRO A 153 9.29 -16.07 17.07
C PRO A 153 9.16 -14.55 17.29
N ALA A 154 8.59 -14.18 18.45
CA ALA A 154 8.60 -12.81 18.92
C ALA A 154 10.01 -12.32 19.26
N ASN A 155 10.17 -11.00 19.37
CA ASN A 155 11.40 -10.30 19.72
C ASN A 155 12.56 -10.51 18.72
N GLN A 156 12.23 -10.78 17.48
CA GLN A 156 13.19 -10.94 16.38
C GLN A 156 12.96 -9.92 15.28
N GLY A 157 14.06 -9.40 14.71
CA GLY A 157 14.04 -8.49 13.58
C GLY A 157 14.35 -9.21 12.26
N TYR A 158 13.61 -8.85 11.21
CA TYR A 158 13.80 -9.38 9.86
C TYR A 158 14.04 -8.23 8.90
N THR A 159 15.08 -8.35 8.09
CA THR A 159 15.35 -7.40 7.00
C THR A 159 15.22 -8.14 5.69
N PHE A 160 14.51 -7.54 4.73
CA PHE A 160 14.29 -8.15 3.43
C PHE A 160 14.13 -7.12 2.32
N ASN A 161 14.56 -7.50 1.14
CA ASN A 161 14.47 -6.69 -0.07
C ASN A 161 13.33 -7.17 -0.94
N SER A 162 12.66 -6.25 -1.61
CA SER A 162 11.67 -6.59 -2.63
C SER A 162 11.91 -5.80 -3.91
N ALA A 163 11.54 -6.40 -5.03
CA ALA A 163 11.53 -5.76 -6.33
C ALA A 163 10.24 -6.11 -7.06
N GLU A 164 9.61 -5.10 -7.68
CA GLU A 164 8.39 -5.26 -8.44
C GLU A 164 8.51 -4.56 -9.79
N PHE A 165 7.96 -5.19 -10.81
CA PHE A 165 7.70 -4.60 -12.12
C PHE A 165 6.21 -4.41 -12.30
N ASN A 166 5.81 -3.22 -12.75
CA ASN A 166 4.42 -2.86 -12.99
C ASN A 166 4.24 -2.46 -14.46
N TYR A 167 3.16 -2.92 -15.06
CA TYR A 167 2.71 -2.54 -16.38
C TYR A 167 1.23 -2.17 -16.36
N ALA A 168 0.85 -1.13 -17.09
CA ALA A 168 -0.55 -0.81 -17.34
C ALA A 168 -0.71 -0.31 -18.78
N SER A 169 -1.61 -0.95 -19.54
CA SER A 169 -1.99 -0.48 -20.87
C SER A 169 -2.86 0.77 -20.76
N ASN A 170 -3.08 1.43 -21.90
CA ASN A 170 -3.97 2.58 -21.97
C ASN A 170 -5.38 2.23 -21.45
N ARG A 171 -5.79 2.87 -20.37
CA ARG A 171 -7.10 2.66 -19.75
C ARG A 171 -8.26 3.28 -20.55
N ALA A 172 -8.00 4.09 -21.59
CA ALA A 172 -9.04 4.65 -22.45
C ALA A 172 -9.53 3.64 -23.50
N GLU A 173 -8.74 2.62 -23.81
CA GLU A 173 -9.11 1.58 -24.78
C GLU A 173 -10.28 0.72 -24.32
N ILE A 174 -10.97 0.08 -25.28
CA ILE A 174 -12.08 -0.84 -24.99
C ILE A 174 -11.61 -2.00 -24.11
N PHE A 175 -10.44 -2.53 -24.43
CA PHE A 175 -9.76 -3.52 -23.61
C PHE A 175 -8.50 -2.92 -23.01
N SER A 176 -8.37 -3.03 -21.69
CA SER A 176 -7.16 -2.60 -20.97
C SER A 176 -6.76 -3.65 -19.95
N PHE A 177 -5.46 -3.74 -19.69
CA PHE A 177 -4.94 -4.65 -18.68
C PHE A 177 -3.79 -3.99 -17.91
N SER A 178 -3.57 -4.48 -16.69
CA SER A 178 -2.41 -4.14 -15.89
C SER A 178 -1.89 -5.38 -15.20
N SER A 179 -0.59 -5.41 -14.96
CA SER A 179 0.06 -6.50 -14.23
C SER A 179 1.14 -5.96 -13.32
N THR A 180 1.34 -6.67 -12.21
CA THR A 180 2.44 -6.50 -11.27
C THR A 180 3.10 -7.84 -11.06
N VAL A 181 4.42 -7.90 -11.18
CA VAL A 181 5.21 -9.10 -10.89
C VAL A 181 6.24 -8.71 -9.85
N GLY A 182 6.30 -9.45 -8.75
CA GLY A 182 7.18 -9.16 -7.63
C GLY A 182 7.98 -10.36 -7.17
N ILE A 183 9.16 -10.07 -6.64
CA ILE A 183 9.99 -10.98 -5.85
C ILE A 183 10.39 -10.27 -4.57
N CYS A 184 10.28 -10.97 -3.47
CA CYS A 184 10.62 -10.47 -2.15
C CYS A 184 11.41 -11.54 -1.37
N GLU A 185 12.51 -11.14 -0.72
CA GLU A 185 13.00 -11.86 0.44
C GLU A 185 11.95 -11.65 1.52
N PHE A 186 11.34 -12.69 2.06
CA PHE A 186 10.19 -12.59 2.92
C PHE A 186 10.46 -13.30 4.26
N PHE A 187 10.66 -12.50 5.32
CA PHE A 187 11.15 -12.95 6.61
C PHE A 187 12.46 -13.76 6.45
N ASN A 188 12.40 -15.09 6.68
CA ASN A 188 13.51 -16.03 6.51
C ASN A 188 13.43 -16.84 5.20
N GLY A 189 12.50 -16.50 4.31
CA GLY A 189 12.24 -17.20 3.05
C GLY A 189 12.11 -16.26 1.86
N ARG A 190 11.22 -16.60 0.92
CA ARG A 190 10.97 -15.84 -0.31
C ARG A 190 9.48 -15.80 -0.62
N GLN A 191 9.07 -14.70 -1.25
CA GLN A 191 7.73 -14.54 -1.80
C GLN A 191 7.83 -14.15 -3.28
N TYR A 192 7.00 -14.79 -4.10
CA TYR A 192 6.77 -14.41 -5.49
C TYR A 192 5.32 -13.95 -5.59
N SER A 193 5.10 -12.77 -6.15
CA SER A 193 3.78 -12.19 -6.30
C SER A 193 3.44 -11.93 -7.76
N PHE A 194 2.18 -12.14 -8.10
CA PHE A 194 1.61 -11.75 -9.37
C PHE A 194 0.26 -11.10 -9.13
N GLY A 195 0.10 -9.85 -9.59
CA GLY A 195 -1.18 -9.15 -9.66
C GLY A 195 -1.56 -8.92 -11.12
N GLY A 196 -2.81 -9.14 -11.46
CA GLY A 196 -3.32 -8.89 -12.80
C GLY A 196 -4.73 -8.32 -12.77
N GLN A 197 -5.01 -7.35 -13.64
CA GLN A 197 -6.36 -6.87 -13.90
C GLN A 197 -6.58 -6.80 -15.40
N ALA A 198 -7.67 -7.36 -15.87
CA ALA A 198 -8.18 -7.14 -17.22
C ALA A 198 -9.54 -6.44 -17.15
N LEU A 199 -9.78 -5.51 -18.05
CA LEU A 199 -11.01 -4.72 -18.13
C LEU A 199 -11.44 -4.59 -19.58
N LEU A 200 -12.69 -5.05 -19.86
CA LEU A 200 -13.39 -4.85 -21.13
C LEU A 200 -14.55 -3.89 -20.93
N ARG A 201 -14.59 -2.83 -21.73
CA ARG A 201 -15.61 -1.78 -21.69
C ARG A 201 -16.36 -1.70 -23.03
N LEU A 202 -17.54 -2.23 -23.06
CA LEU A 202 -18.47 -2.11 -24.18
C LEU A 202 -19.52 -1.04 -23.83
N GLN A 203 -19.04 0.19 -23.69
CA GLN A 203 -19.87 1.34 -23.27
C GLN A 203 -20.96 1.65 -24.29
N PRO A 204 -22.13 2.14 -23.82
CA PRO A 204 -22.47 2.39 -22.41
C PRO A 204 -23.04 1.19 -21.64
N LYS A 205 -23.14 0.02 -22.26
CA LYS A 205 -23.98 -1.08 -21.77
C LYS A 205 -23.26 -2.10 -20.86
N VAL A 206 -22.01 -2.45 -21.17
CA VAL A 206 -21.34 -3.58 -20.48
C VAL A 206 -19.95 -3.18 -20.04
N ARG A 207 -19.62 -3.56 -18.81
CA ARG A 207 -18.29 -3.52 -18.23
C ARG A 207 -17.96 -4.85 -17.57
N LEU A 208 -16.92 -5.50 -18.05
CA LEU A 208 -16.41 -6.75 -17.48
C LEU A 208 -15.00 -6.51 -16.95
N SER A 209 -14.71 -6.97 -15.76
CA SER A 209 -13.34 -6.95 -15.25
C SER A 209 -13.04 -8.20 -14.44
N VAL A 210 -11.77 -8.59 -14.44
CA VAL A 210 -11.26 -9.64 -13.56
C VAL A 210 -9.99 -9.13 -12.91
N ASN A 211 -9.90 -9.34 -11.58
CA ASN A 211 -8.68 -9.15 -10.82
C ASN A 211 -8.19 -10.52 -10.38
N ILE A 212 -6.90 -10.75 -10.50
CA ILE A 212 -6.21 -11.97 -10.09
C ILE A 212 -5.03 -11.54 -9.22
N ASN A 213 -4.91 -12.10 -8.02
CA ASN A 213 -3.73 -11.99 -7.19
C ASN A 213 -3.27 -13.40 -6.85
N TYR A 214 -1.99 -13.62 -6.97
CA TYR A 214 -1.32 -14.84 -6.61
C TYR A 214 -0.06 -14.53 -5.83
N ASP A 215 0.08 -15.14 -4.66
CA ASP A 215 1.27 -15.07 -3.84
C ASP A 215 1.76 -16.47 -3.51
N LYS A 216 3.01 -16.74 -3.84
CA LYS A 216 3.72 -17.95 -3.45
C LYS A 216 4.73 -17.60 -2.38
N ILE A 217 4.51 -18.11 -1.16
CA ILE A 217 5.39 -17.94 0.00
C ILE A 217 6.14 -19.24 0.20
N ILE A 218 7.47 -19.18 0.26
CA ILE A 218 8.36 -20.31 0.50
C ILE A 218 9.20 -19.97 1.72
N LEU A 219 8.94 -20.67 2.82
CA LEU A 219 9.72 -20.54 4.05
C LEU A 219 10.56 -21.81 4.27
N PRO A 220 11.72 -21.73 4.96
CA PRO A 220 12.49 -22.89 5.32
C PRO A 220 11.81 -23.70 6.44
N ASP A 221 12.07 -24.99 6.51
CA ASP A 221 11.61 -25.83 7.62
C ASP A 221 11.98 -25.21 8.98
N PRO A 222 11.12 -25.29 10.00
CA PRO A 222 9.84 -26.01 10.07
C PRO A 222 8.61 -25.16 9.66
N PHE A 223 8.79 -23.99 9.09
CA PHE A 223 7.69 -23.06 8.73
C PHE A 223 6.97 -23.51 7.46
N PRO A 224 5.64 -23.36 7.38
CA PRO A 224 4.88 -23.76 6.20
C PRO A 224 5.14 -22.84 5.00
N SER A 225 5.02 -23.41 3.82
CA SER A 225 4.91 -22.65 2.56
C SER A 225 3.44 -22.54 2.17
N ALA A 226 3.08 -21.49 1.41
CA ALA A 226 1.70 -21.26 0.99
C ALA A 226 1.63 -20.77 -0.47
N ASP A 227 0.58 -21.22 -1.17
CA ASP A 227 0.16 -20.71 -2.46
C ASP A 227 -1.21 -20.06 -2.30
N LEU A 228 -1.28 -18.74 -2.43
CA LEU A 228 -2.46 -17.93 -2.12
C LEU A 228 -3.05 -17.36 -3.39
N TRP A 229 -4.32 -17.66 -3.66
CA TRP A 229 -5.07 -17.17 -4.80
C TRP A 229 -6.25 -16.31 -4.37
N LEU A 230 -6.42 -15.18 -5.05
CA LEU A 230 -7.61 -14.35 -4.96
C LEU A 230 -8.02 -13.95 -6.37
N ILE A 231 -9.20 -14.41 -6.80
CA ILE A 231 -9.76 -14.13 -8.13
C ILE A 231 -11.10 -13.43 -7.95
N SER A 232 -11.26 -12.25 -8.56
CA SER A 232 -12.45 -11.41 -8.36
C SER A 232 -12.97 -10.89 -9.70
N PRO A 233 -13.78 -11.69 -10.43
CA PRO A 233 -14.51 -11.22 -11.60
C PRO A 233 -15.67 -10.29 -11.20
N ARG A 234 -15.87 -9.25 -12.00
CA ARG A 234 -16.98 -8.30 -11.86
C ARG A 234 -17.67 -8.11 -13.19
N VAL A 235 -18.97 -8.13 -13.16
CA VAL A 235 -19.84 -7.85 -14.30
C VAL A 235 -20.71 -6.64 -13.96
N GLY A 236 -20.77 -5.66 -14.85
CA GLY A 236 -21.67 -4.52 -14.78
C GLY A 236 -22.45 -4.39 -16.09
N ILE A 237 -23.79 -4.31 -15.99
CA ILE A 237 -24.68 -4.13 -17.13
C ILE A 237 -25.58 -2.95 -16.86
N THR A 238 -25.63 -2.01 -17.81
CA THR A 238 -26.52 -0.86 -17.80
C THR A 238 -27.66 -1.10 -18.80
N PHE A 239 -28.85 -1.32 -18.29
CA PHE A 239 -30.04 -1.57 -19.13
C PHE A 239 -30.66 -0.27 -19.62
N SER A 240 -30.67 0.77 -18.76
CA SER A 240 -31.18 2.10 -19.07
C SER A 240 -30.48 3.18 -18.25
N LYS A 241 -30.86 4.44 -18.41
CA LYS A 241 -30.32 5.55 -17.59
C LYS A 241 -30.63 5.39 -16.09
N SER A 242 -31.65 4.61 -15.74
CA SER A 242 -32.11 4.43 -14.36
C SER A 242 -31.93 3.01 -13.83
N ILE A 243 -31.52 2.06 -14.67
CA ILE A 243 -31.41 0.64 -14.28
C ILE A 243 -30.05 0.13 -14.65
N PHE A 244 -29.30 -0.30 -13.65
CA PHE A 244 -28.02 -1.00 -13.81
C PHE A 244 -27.95 -2.21 -12.88
N TRP A 245 -27.16 -3.19 -13.28
CA TRP A 245 -26.85 -4.37 -12.47
C TRP A 245 -25.33 -4.50 -12.35
N SER A 246 -24.87 -4.80 -11.14
CA SER A 246 -23.45 -5.05 -10.88
C SER A 246 -23.31 -6.22 -9.91
N THR A 247 -22.48 -7.18 -10.29
CA THR A 247 -22.17 -8.36 -9.49
C THR A 247 -20.67 -8.55 -9.42
N VAL A 248 -20.19 -8.94 -8.24
CA VAL A 248 -18.81 -9.32 -7.97
C VAL A 248 -18.84 -10.73 -7.42
N PHE A 249 -18.02 -11.59 -7.98
CA PHE A 249 -17.69 -12.89 -7.41
C PHE A 249 -16.29 -12.82 -6.83
N GLN A 250 -16.04 -13.55 -5.76
CA GLN A 250 -14.71 -13.63 -5.17
C GLN A 250 -14.42 -15.07 -4.81
N TYR A 251 -13.27 -15.54 -5.25
CA TYR A 251 -12.71 -16.82 -4.86
C TYR A 251 -11.38 -16.60 -4.14
N SER A 252 -11.22 -17.23 -2.98
CA SER A 252 -9.95 -17.30 -2.25
C SER A 252 -9.75 -18.71 -1.74
N ASN A 253 -8.56 -19.27 -1.97
CA ASN A 253 -8.21 -20.59 -1.45
C ASN A 253 -7.76 -20.58 0.03
N GLN A 254 -7.62 -19.41 0.66
CA GLN A 254 -7.25 -19.30 2.08
C GLN A 254 -8.37 -19.72 3.04
N ARG A 255 -9.63 -19.67 2.61
CA ARG A 255 -10.80 -19.91 3.47
C ARG A 255 -11.85 -20.82 2.85
N ASP A 256 -11.60 -21.45 1.69
CA ASP A 256 -12.58 -22.20 0.89
C ASP A 256 -13.94 -21.48 0.74
N ASN A 257 -13.91 -20.15 0.70
CA ASN A 257 -15.09 -19.31 0.61
C ASN A 257 -15.28 -18.77 -0.81
N LEU A 258 -16.39 -19.16 -1.43
CA LEU A 258 -16.99 -18.44 -2.56
C LEU A 258 -17.96 -17.39 -1.97
N GLY A 259 -17.63 -16.12 -2.15
CA GLY A 259 -18.47 -14.98 -1.75
C GLY A 259 -19.08 -14.25 -2.97
#